data_04f466df176329998931532858891d86
#
_entry.id   04f466df176329998931532858891d86
#
_cell.length_a   1.000
_cell.length_b   1.000
_cell.length_c   1.000
_cell.angle_alpha   90.00
_cell.angle_beta   90.00
_cell.angle_gamma   90.00
#
_symmetry.space_group_name_H-M   'P 1'
#
loop_
_entity.id
_entity.type
_entity.pdbx_description
1 polymer ?
#
loop_
_entity_poly.entity_id
_entity_poly.type
_entity_poly.pdbx_seq_one_letter_code
_entity_poly.pdbx_strand_id
1 'polypeptide(L)'
;MTTNTILLILLSLVIAGGLSYFQYFFKARNKSNLIWFLAFLRFLAIFGLLVLLINPIVSKSSLEITKTPLAIAVDNSSSITALNSDKKAVELYQKLVSNPALKEKFEIQTYQFDADFKTSDKFDFKGNQTNLDQVAKNLKSINKNLTFPTVIITDGNQTTGNDYVYRFDPANKVYPLVVGDTTTFFDLKINQLNVNKYAFHK
;
A
#
# COMPACT_ATOMS: atom_id res chain seq x y z
N MET A 1 -10.52 -10.62 23.87
CA MET A 1 -11.60 -10.21 24.81
C MET A 1 -11.06 -9.13 25.72
N THR A 2 -11.83 -8.09 25.98
CA THR A 2 -11.42 -7.05 26.95
C THR A 2 -11.67 -7.56 28.39
N THR A 3 -10.91 -7.05 29.37
CA THR A 3 -11.08 -7.37 30.78
C THR A 3 -12.52 -7.15 31.25
N ASN A 4 -13.15 -6.09 30.76
CA ASN A 4 -14.54 -5.77 31.06
C ASN A 4 -15.53 -6.85 30.56
N THR A 5 -15.30 -7.40 29.38
CA THR A 5 -16.16 -8.46 28.82
C THR A 5 -16.09 -9.74 29.67
N ILE A 6 -14.89 -10.09 30.16
CA ILE A 6 -14.71 -11.25 31.04
C ILE A 6 -15.45 -11.04 32.37
N LEU A 7 -15.34 -9.84 32.94
CA LEU A 7 -16.01 -9.47 34.19
C LEU A 7 -17.54 -9.52 34.05
N LEU A 8 -18.10 -9.05 32.91
CA LEU A 8 -19.50 -9.13 32.60
C LEU A 8 -20.00 -10.58 32.43
N ILE A 9 -19.21 -11.47 31.83
CA ILE A 9 -19.53 -12.88 31.72
C ILE A 9 -19.53 -13.55 33.09
N LEU A 10 -18.59 -13.27 33.96
CA LEU A 10 -18.58 -13.77 35.33
C LEU A 10 -19.78 -13.27 36.13
N LEU A 11 -20.13 -12.00 35.99
CA LEU A 11 -21.28 -11.40 36.62
C LEU A 11 -22.58 -12.07 36.13
N SER A 12 -22.69 -12.33 34.81
CA SER A 12 -23.89 -13.02 34.24
C SER A 12 -24.04 -14.45 34.76
N LEU A 13 -22.92 -15.15 34.97
CA LEU A 13 -22.94 -16.50 35.57
C LEU A 13 -23.48 -16.50 37.00
N VAL A 14 -23.04 -15.52 37.83
CA VAL A 14 -23.50 -15.36 39.22
C VAL A 14 -25.02 -15.02 39.23
N ILE A 15 -25.45 -14.09 38.38
CA ILE A 15 -26.85 -13.66 38.31
C ILE A 15 -27.73 -14.84 37.86
N ALA A 16 -27.35 -15.57 36.79
CA ALA A 16 -28.12 -16.72 36.28
C ALA A 16 -28.20 -17.84 37.33
N GLY A 17 -27.10 -18.14 38.02
CA GLY A 17 -27.03 -19.10 39.10
C GLY A 17 -27.92 -18.71 40.29
N GLY A 18 -27.85 -17.48 40.73
CA GLY A 18 -28.63 -16.93 41.82
C GLY A 18 -30.15 -16.97 41.53
N LEU A 19 -30.56 -16.54 40.34
CA LEU A 19 -31.96 -16.56 39.92
C LEU A 19 -32.50 -17.99 39.81
N SER A 20 -31.71 -18.89 39.22
CA SER A 20 -32.11 -20.30 39.10
C SER A 20 -32.24 -20.97 40.47
N TYR A 21 -31.25 -20.73 41.35
CA TYR A 21 -31.30 -21.27 42.73
C TYR A 21 -32.49 -20.73 43.51
N PHE A 22 -32.70 -19.41 43.52
CA PHE A 22 -33.79 -18.76 44.22
C PHE A 22 -35.15 -19.31 43.79
N GLN A 23 -35.36 -19.48 42.51
CA GLN A 23 -36.67 -19.92 41.96
C GLN A 23 -37.00 -21.38 42.29
N TYR A 24 -36.02 -22.28 42.26
CA TYR A 24 -36.27 -23.71 42.41
C TYR A 24 -36.02 -24.25 43.84
N PHE A 25 -35.13 -23.59 44.62
CA PHE A 25 -34.74 -24.11 45.94
C PHE A 25 -35.29 -23.30 47.12
N PHE A 26 -35.61 -22.03 46.94
CA PHE A 26 -36.06 -21.18 48.05
C PHE A 26 -37.43 -21.60 48.65
N LYS A 27 -38.34 -22.21 47.87
CA LYS A 27 -39.67 -22.71 48.31
C LYS A 27 -39.90 -24.18 48.11
N ALA A 28 -38.93 -24.94 47.64
CA ALA A 28 -39.11 -26.35 47.33
C ALA A 28 -39.11 -27.24 48.59
N ARG A 29 -40.22 -27.83 48.91
CA ARG A 29 -40.42 -28.72 50.05
C ARG A 29 -39.97 -30.18 49.77
N ASN A 30 -39.84 -30.55 48.48
CA ASN A 30 -39.36 -31.86 48.02
C ASN A 30 -38.19 -31.70 47.04
N LYS A 31 -37.04 -32.33 47.34
CA LYS A 31 -35.82 -32.33 46.48
C LYS A 31 -35.86 -33.54 45.55
N SER A 32 -36.57 -33.44 44.44
CA SER A 32 -36.56 -34.48 43.39
C SER A 32 -35.41 -34.17 42.38
N ASN A 33 -34.84 -35.22 41.77
CA ASN A 33 -33.84 -35.09 40.69
C ASN A 33 -34.38 -34.25 39.51
N LEU A 34 -35.68 -34.25 39.31
CA LEU A 34 -36.34 -33.44 38.30
C LEU A 34 -36.16 -31.92 38.56
N ILE A 35 -36.19 -31.48 39.82
CA ILE A 35 -36.01 -30.08 40.21
C ILE A 35 -34.59 -29.61 39.88
N TRP A 36 -33.59 -30.46 40.10
CA TRP A 36 -32.17 -30.16 39.73
C TRP A 36 -32.02 -30.01 38.22
N PHE A 37 -32.63 -30.90 37.43
CA PHE A 37 -32.60 -30.82 35.98
C PHE A 37 -33.29 -29.54 35.46
N LEU A 38 -34.43 -29.18 35.99
CA LEU A 38 -35.14 -27.96 35.62
C LEU A 38 -34.38 -26.68 36.03
N ALA A 39 -33.77 -26.69 37.22
CA ALA A 39 -32.92 -25.58 37.66
C ALA A 39 -31.70 -25.39 36.75
N PHE A 40 -31.05 -26.46 36.34
CA PHE A 40 -29.92 -26.43 35.41
C PHE A 40 -30.35 -25.90 34.02
N LEU A 41 -31.47 -26.39 33.49
CA LEU A 41 -32.02 -25.92 32.20
C LEU A 41 -32.32 -24.41 32.23
N ARG A 42 -32.89 -23.95 33.35
CA ARG A 42 -33.18 -22.53 33.57
C ARG A 42 -31.93 -21.69 33.69
N PHE A 43 -30.94 -22.16 34.42
CA PHE A 43 -29.62 -21.52 34.49
C PHE A 43 -29.02 -21.36 33.11
N LEU A 44 -29.02 -22.43 32.31
CA LEU A 44 -28.48 -22.42 30.95
C LEU A 44 -29.20 -21.41 30.04
N ALA A 45 -30.52 -21.34 30.14
CA ALA A 45 -31.34 -20.41 29.37
C ALA A 45 -31.05 -18.94 29.74
N ILE A 46 -31.02 -18.61 31.04
CA ILE A 46 -30.74 -17.24 31.52
C ILE A 46 -29.30 -16.85 31.20
N PHE A 47 -28.33 -17.74 31.47
CA PHE A 47 -26.93 -17.49 31.19
C PHE A 47 -26.69 -17.30 29.69
N GLY A 48 -27.25 -18.17 28.84
CA GLY A 48 -27.15 -18.03 27.38
C GLY A 48 -27.71 -16.71 26.86
N LEU A 49 -28.89 -16.29 27.38
CA LEU A 49 -29.46 -15.00 27.02
C LEU A 49 -28.59 -13.82 27.44
N LEU A 50 -28.03 -13.84 28.65
CA LEU A 50 -27.13 -12.79 29.12
C LEU A 50 -25.84 -12.76 28.33
N VAL A 51 -25.24 -13.89 27.96
CA VAL A 51 -24.06 -13.97 27.12
C VAL A 51 -24.34 -13.42 25.71
N LEU A 52 -25.50 -13.72 25.14
CA LEU A 52 -25.92 -13.14 23.85
C LEU A 52 -26.10 -11.61 23.94
N LEU A 53 -26.63 -11.12 25.06
CA LEU A 53 -26.77 -9.69 25.29
C LEU A 53 -25.41 -8.95 25.42
N ILE A 54 -24.44 -9.61 26.07
CA ILE A 54 -23.07 -9.08 26.21
C ILE A 54 -22.35 -9.04 24.86
N ASN A 55 -22.73 -9.90 23.90
CA ASN A 55 -22.15 -10.01 22.57
C ASN A 55 -20.60 -10.00 22.59
N PRO A 56 -19.95 -11.02 23.19
CA PRO A 56 -18.51 -11.01 23.38
C PRO A 56 -17.77 -11.08 22.04
N ILE A 57 -17.12 -9.98 21.65
CA ILE A 57 -16.27 -9.93 20.45
C ILE A 57 -14.90 -10.56 20.78
N VAL A 58 -14.62 -11.70 20.18
CA VAL A 58 -13.29 -12.32 20.23
C VAL A 58 -12.47 -11.82 19.05
N SER A 59 -11.70 -10.75 19.24
CA SER A 59 -10.74 -10.29 18.24
C SER A 59 -9.42 -11.05 18.42
N LYS A 60 -9.02 -11.80 17.41
CA LYS A 60 -7.68 -12.39 17.32
C LYS A 60 -6.82 -11.40 16.51
N SER A 61 -5.93 -10.66 17.18
CA SER A 61 -4.92 -9.87 16.49
C SER A 61 -3.88 -10.82 15.92
N SER A 62 -3.90 -11.05 14.61
CA SER A 62 -2.75 -11.60 13.92
C SER A 62 -1.90 -10.43 13.44
N LEU A 63 -0.67 -10.35 13.91
CA LEU A 63 0.33 -9.45 13.34
C LEU A 63 0.76 -10.04 12.00
N GLU A 64 0.21 -9.52 10.92
CA GLU A 64 0.69 -9.81 9.58
C GLU A 64 1.84 -8.82 9.31
N ILE A 65 3.06 -9.32 9.28
CA ILE A 65 4.24 -8.51 8.93
C ILE A 65 4.21 -8.34 7.41
N THR A 66 3.61 -7.26 6.94
CA THR A 66 3.68 -6.87 5.54
C THR A 66 5.00 -6.16 5.29
N LYS A 67 5.73 -6.61 4.25
CA LYS A 67 6.95 -5.92 3.81
C LYS A 67 6.58 -4.55 3.24
N THR A 68 7.44 -3.58 3.48
CA THR A 68 7.29 -2.26 2.85
C THR A 68 7.43 -2.39 1.34
N PRO A 69 6.53 -1.82 0.53
CA PRO A 69 6.67 -1.84 -0.93
C PRO A 69 7.92 -1.07 -1.38
N LEU A 70 8.64 -1.62 -2.36
CA LEU A 70 9.69 -0.95 -3.12
C LEU A 70 9.21 -0.80 -4.54
N ALA A 71 8.90 0.42 -4.96
CA ALA A 71 8.48 0.70 -6.32
C ALA A 71 9.70 0.85 -7.24
N ILE A 72 9.76 0.07 -8.32
CA ILE A 72 10.76 0.19 -9.37
C ILE A 72 10.04 0.62 -10.65
N ALA A 73 10.23 1.84 -11.08
CA ALA A 73 9.65 2.40 -12.29
C ALA A 73 10.72 2.53 -13.38
N VAL A 74 10.47 1.92 -14.53
CA VAL A 74 11.39 1.93 -15.67
C VAL A 74 10.79 2.77 -16.80
N ASP A 75 11.57 3.71 -17.29
CA ASP A 75 11.25 4.50 -18.46
C ASP A 75 11.25 3.63 -19.71
N ASN A 76 10.09 3.52 -20.35
CA ASN A 76 9.89 2.71 -21.54
C ASN A 76 9.85 3.55 -22.83
N SER A 77 10.37 4.78 -22.77
CA SER A 77 10.40 5.69 -23.92
C SER A 77 11.49 5.30 -24.92
N SER A 78 11.29 5.69 -26.17
CA SER A 78 12.21 5.46 -27.28
C SER A 78 13.54 6.23 -27.13
N SER A 79 13.60 7.25 -26.27
CA SER A 79 14.85 7.97 -25.97
C SER A 79 15.91 7.05 -25.36
N ILE A 80 15.52 6.10 -24.52
CA ILE A 80 16.41 5.10 -23.93
C ILE A 80 17.11 4.26 -25.01
N THR A 81 16.37 3.84 -26.04
CA THR A 81 16.95 3.11 -27.20
C THR A 81 17.82 4.03 -28.04
N ALA A 82 17.40 5.27 -28.28
CA ALA A 82 18.17 6.26 -29.05
C ALA A 82 19.56 6.54 -28.41
N LEU A 83 19.63 6.46 -27.07
CA LEU A 83 20.86 6.58 -26.31
C LEU A 83 21.64 5.26 -26.16
N ASN A 84 21.21 4.17 -26.84
CA ASN A 84 21.78 2.83 -26.72
C ASN A 84 21.84 2.30 -25.27
N SER A 85 20.90 2.73 -24.44
CA SER A 85 20.88 2.45 -22.99
C SER A 85 19.85 1.40 -22.58
N ASP A 86 19.11 0.83 -23.52
CA ASP A 86 18.09 -0.19 -23.33
C ASP A 86 18.63 -1.42 -22.56
N LYS A 87 19.78 -1.95 -22.99
CA LYS A 87 20.42 -3.09 -22.33
C LYS A 87 20.84 -2.77 -20.90
N LYS A 88 21.39 -1.57 -20.68
CA LYS A 88 21.81 -1.12 -19.36
C LYS A 88 20.61 -0.92 -18.43
N ALA A 89 19.51 -0.37 -18.93
CA ALA A 89 18.26 -0.21 -18.17
C ALA A 89 17.70 -1.55 -17.72
N VAL A 90 17.64 -2.54 -18.64
CA VAL A 90 17.20 -3.90 -18.34
C VAL A 90 18.13 -4.60 -17.35
N GLU A 91 19.45 -4.45 -17.50
CA GLU A 91 20.43 -5.04 -16.58
C GLU A 91 20.28 -4.47 -15.16
N LEU A 92 20.13 -3.15 -15.01
CA LEU A 92 19.89 -2.50 -13.72
C LEU A 92 18.59 -2.98 -13.09
N TYR A 93 17.52 -3.04 -13.87
CA TYR A 93 16.23 -3.57 -13.44
C TYR A 93 16.36 -5.01 -12.92
N GLN A 94 16.99 -5.89 -13.70
CA GLN A 94 17.19 -7.30 -13.31
C GLN A 94 18.03 -7.43 -12.04
N LYS A 95 19.10 -6.64 -11.89
CA LYS A 95 19.91 -6.60 -10.67
C LYS A 95 19.11 -6.21 -9.45
N LEU A 96 18.20 -5.23 -9.56
CA LEU A 96 17.34 -4.80 -8.46
C LEU A 96 16.31 -5.88 -8.11
N VAL A 97 15.60 -6.40 -9.11
CA VAL A 97 14.54 -7.38 -8.90
C VAL A 97 15.09 -8.72 -8.42
N SER A 98 16.29 -9.14 -8.86
CA SER A 98 16.89 -10.41 -8.45
C SER A 98 17.63 -10.35 -7.11
N ASN A 99 17.85 -9.16 -6.54
CA ASN A 99 18.63 -8.99 -5.32
C ASN A 99 17.95 -9.62 -4.09
N PRO A 100 18.59 -10.63 -3.44
CA PRO A 100 17.99 -11.35 -2.32
C PRO A 100 17.75 -10.43 -1.11
N ALA A 101 18.67 -9.51 -0.82
CA ALA A 101 18.56 -8.59 0.30
C ALA A 101 17.38 -7.60 0.14
N LEU A 102 17.07 -7.20 -1.10
CA LEU A 102 15.88 -6.37 -1.37
C LEU A 102 14.61 -7.19 -1.22
N LYS A 103 14.57 -8.42 -1.73
CA LYS A 103 13.40 -9.31 -1.58
C LYS A 103 13.10 -9.69 -0.13
N GLU A 104 14.12 -9.78 0.70
CA GLU A 104 13.94 -10.06 2.13
C GLU A 104 13.23 -8.90 2.85
N LYS A 105 13.64 -7.66 2.57
CA LYS A 105 13.17 -6.46 3.27
C LYS A 105 11.93 -5.83 2.66
N PHE A 106 11.77 -5.93 1.33
CA PHE A 106 10.76 -5.20 0.57
C PHE A 106 9.88 -6.14 -0.24
N GLU A 107 8.65 -5.69 -0.49
CA GLU A 107 7.78 -6.21 -1.53
C GLU A 107 8.06 -5.43 -2.82
N ILE A 108 8.72 -6.08 -3.79
CA ILE A 108 9.13 -5.41 -5.03
C ILE A 108 7.93 -5.26 -5.96
N GLN A 109 7.59 -4.02 -6.30
CA GLN A 109 6.54 -3.65 -7.24
C GLN A 109 7.19 -3.03 -8.48
N THR A 110 6.91 -3.58 -9.66
CA THR A 110 7.55 -3.19 -10.92
C THR A 110 6.58 -2.49 -11.84
N TYR A 111 7.01 -1.38 -12.39
CA TYR A 111 6.23 -0.51 -13.26
C TYR A 111 7.04 -0.07 -14.46
N GLN A 112 6.36 0.16 -15.57
CA GLN A 112 6.88 0.92 -16.70
C GLN A 112 6.14 2.24 -16.82
N PHE A 113 6.80 3.23 -17.35
CA PHE A 113 6.17 4.50 -17.70
C PHE A 113 6.69 5.05 -19.02
N ASP A 114 5.80 5.67 -19.73
CA ASP A 114 6.00 6.46 -20.96
C ASP A 114 5.02 7.64 -20.91
N ALA A 115 4.09 7.75 -21.82
CA ALA A 115 2.91 8.62 -21.68
C ALA A 115 1.98 8.13 -20.57
N ASP A 116 1.90 6.81 -20.38
CA ASP A 116 1.08 6.11 -19.40
C ASP A 116 1.96 5.48 -18.30
N PHE A 117 1.33 5.09 -17.19
CA PHE A 117 1.96 4.34 -16.11
C PHE A 117 1.27 3.00 -15.93
N LYS A 118 2.03 1.89 -16.02
CA LYS A 118 1.49 0.52 -16.00
C LYS A 118 2.37 -0.41 -15.19
N THR A 119 1.76 -1.41 -14.55
CA THR A 119 2.52 -2.53 -13.96
C THR A 119 3.06 -3.40 -15.09
N SER A 120 4.36 -3.61 -15.11
CA SER A 120 5.03 -4.43 -16.12
C SER A 120 6.37 -4.94 -15.61
N ASP A 121 6.77 -6.09 -16.15
CA ASP A 121 8.08 -6.70 -16.01
C ASP A 121 8.83 -6.80 -17.35
N LYS A 122 8.20 -6.31 -18.44
CA LYS A 122 8.73 -6.33 -19.80
C LYS A 122 8.74 -4.92 -20.39
N PHE A 123 9.81 -4.56 -21.05
CA PHE A 123 10.03 -3.25 -21.63
C PHE A 123 10.35 -3.40 -23.11
N ASP A 124 9.69 -2.62 -23.96
CA ASP A 124 9.89 -2.61 -25.42
C ASP A 124 10.51 -1.30 -25.91
N PHE A 125 10.62 -0.30 -25.04
CA PHE A 125 11.24 1.01 -25.27
C PHE A 125 10.70 1.74 -26.53
N LYS A 126 9.39 1.69 -26.74
CA LYS A 126 8.70 2.28 -27.89
C LYS A 126 7.85 3.50 -27.56
N GLY A 127 7.81 3.89 -26.29
CA GLY A 127 7.05 5.06 -25.86
C GLY A 127 7.56 6.35 -26.52
N ASN A 128 6.65 7.17 -27.02
CA ASN A 128 6.99 8.43 -27.69
C ASN A 128 7.16 9.62 -26.71
N GLN A 129 6.83 9.41 -25.45
CA GLN A 129 6.83 10.45 -24.42
C GLN A 129 7.36 9.89 -23.11
N THR A 130 7.85 10.77 -22.26
CA THR A 130 8.28 10.46 -20.88
C THR A 130 7.54 11.37 -19.92
N ASN A 131 6.78 10.79 -18.98
CA ASN A 131 5.93 11.52 -18.04
C ASN A 131 6.20 11.09 -16.59
N LEU A 132 7.16 11.75 -15.94
CA LEU A 132 7.52 11.49 -14.53
C LEU A 132 6.44 11.98 -13.55
N ASP A 133 5.64 13.00 -13.92
CA ASP A 133 4.51 13.46 -13.11
C ASP A 133 3.45 12.34 -12.92
N GLN A 134 3.22 11.52 -13.95
CA GLN A 134 2.34 10.35 -13.86
C GLN A 134 2.89 9.29 -12.90
N VAL A 135 4.20 9.07 -12.87
CA VAL A 135 4.82 8.14 -11.92
C VAL A 135 4.51 8.56 -10.48
N ALA A 136 4.76 9.83 -10.15
CA ALA A 136 4.50 10.36 -8.82
C ALA A 136 3.02 10.24 -8.40
N LYS A 137 2.10 10.62 -9.31
CA LYS A 137 0.65 10.56 -9.07
C LYS A 137 0.15 9.14 -8.84
N ASN A 138 0.54 8.21 -9.72
CA ASN A 138 0.05 6.84 -9.65
C ASN A 138 0.62 6.11 -8.43
N LEU A 139 1.90 6.25 -8.13
CA LEU A 139 2.50 5.65 -6.94
C LEU A 139 1.85 6.15 -5.65
N LYS A 140 1.54 7.45 -5.55
CA LYS A 140 0.80 8.01 -4.43
C LYS A 140 -0.62 7.45 -4.32
N SER A 141 -1.27 7.18 -5.45
CA SER A 141 -2.62 6.59 -5.49
C SER A 141 -2.64 5.12 -5.09
N ILE A 142 -1.63 4.35 -5.52
CA ILE A 142 -1.53 2.90 -5.27
C ILE A 142 -1.18 2.64 -3.80
N ASN A 143 -0.17 3.34 -3.28
CA ASN A 143 0.36 3.13 -1.94
C ASN A 143 -0.12 4.22 -0.96
N LYS A 144 -1.43 4.47 -0.92
CA LYS A 144 -2.02 5.47 -0.01
C LYS A 144 -1.61 5.21 1.43
N ASN A 145 -1.16 6.28 2.12
CA ASN A 145 -0.77 6.27 3.54
C ASN A 145 0.44 5.38 3.89
N LEU A 146 1.20 4.91 2.91
CA LEU A 146 2.44 4.18 3.13
C LEU A 146 3.63 5.06 2.75
N THR A 147 4.67 5.02 3.57
CA THR A 147 5.99 5.55 3.22
C THR A 147 6.82 4.44 2.60
N PHE A 148 7.30 4.63 1.38
CA PHE A 148 8.01 3.60 0.63
C PHE A 148 9.12 4.20 -0.25
N PRO A 149 10.23 3.49 -0.45
CA PRO A 149 11.26 3.90 -1.38
C PRO A 149 10.81 3.65 -2.83
N THR A 150 11.24 4.54 -3.73
CA THR A 150 11.01 4.44 -5.17
C THR A 150 12.33 4.49 -5.91
N VAL A 151 12.58 3.56 -6.81
CA VAL A 151 13.69 3.59 -7.76
C VAL A 151 13.14 3.92 -9.13
N ILE A 152 13.72 4.91 -9.81
CA ILE A 152 13.31 5.33 -11.15
C ILE A 152 14.51 5.14 -12.07
N ILE A 153 14.36 4.31 -13.11
CA ILE A 153 15.37 4.10 -14.14
C ILE A 153 14.92 4.91 -15.36
N THR A 154 15.65 5.97 -15.71
CA THR A 154 15.29 6.93 -16.78
C THR A 154 16.54 7.62 -17.31
N ASP A 155 16.45 8.24 -18.47
CA ASP A 155 17.48 9.17 -18.98
C ASP A 155 17.36 10.57 -18.34
N GLY A 156 16.29 10.81 -17.57
CA GLY A 156 16.03 12.07 -16.90
C GLY A 156 15.32 13.12 -17.76
N ASN A 157 15.00 12.81 -19.00
CA ASN A 157 14.40 13.75 -19.94
C ASN A 157 12.88 13.65 -19.97
N GLN A 158 12.20 14.45 -19.16
CA GLN A 158 10.73 14.53 -19.22
C GLN A 158 10.28 15.32 -20.43
N THR A 159 9.41 14.73 -21.28
CA THR A 159 8.89 15.39 -22.48
C THR A 159 7.46 15.92 -22.30
N THR A 160 6.71 15.40 -21.35
CA THR A 160 5.32 15.79 -21.09
C THR A 160 4.99 15.70 -19.59
N GLY A 161 3.93 16.37 -19.16
CA GLY A 161 3.51 16.43 -17.76
C GLY A 161 3.94 17.72 -17.05
N ASN A 162 3.56 17.84 -15.79
CA ASN A 162 3.95 18.99 -14.95
C ASN A 162 5.30 18.73 -14.28
N ASP A 163 5.83 19.75 -13.61
CA ASP A 163 7.04 19.60 -12.81
C ASP A 163 6.85 18.48 -11.77
N TYR A 164 7.64 17.41 -11.89
CA TYR A 164 7.54 16.22 -11.06
C TYR A 164 8.27 16.35 -9.73
N VAL A 165 9.20 17.26 -9.59
CA VAL A 165 10.07 17.41 -8.39
C VAL A 165 9.21 17.62 -7.13
N TYR A 166 8.17 18.42 -7.24
CA TYR A 166 7.26 18.72 -6.12
C TYR A 166 6.07 17.76 -6.02
N ARG A 167 5.97 16.75 -6.89
CA ARG A 167 4.85 15.79 -6.88
C ARG A 167 5.11 14.58 -6.02
N PHE A 168 6.37 14.18 -5.87
CA PHE A 168 6.72 13.11 -4.96
C PHE A 168 6.49 13.52 -3.52
N ASP A 169 5.99 12.60 -2.71
CA ASP A 169 5.82 12.85 -1.29
C ASP A 169 7.20 13.03 -0.63
N PRO A 170 7.44 14.12 0.12
CA PRO A 170 8.73 14.36 0.79
C PRO A 170 9.13 13.25 1.78
N ALA A 171 8.16 12.48 2.30
CA ALA A 171 8.42 11.34 3.17
C ALA A 171 8.98 10.12 2.40
N ASN A 172 8.76 10.04 1.09
CA ASN A 172 9.21 8.95 0.25
C ASN A 172 10.58 9.25 -0.36
N LYS A 173 11.52 8.33 -0.16
CA LYS A 173 12.85 8.43 -0.77
C LYS A 173 12.81 8.00 -2.23
N VAL A 174 13.20 8.87 -3.13
CA VAL A 174 13.29 8.60 -4.56
C VAL A 174 14.77 8.47 -4.95
N TYR A 175 15.10 7.38 -5.63
CA TYR A 175 16.44 7.05 -6.10
C TYR A 175 16.44 7.00 -7.62
N PRO A 176 16.83 8.08 -8.31
CA PRO A 176 16.97 8.06 -9.76
C PRO A 176 18.23 7.30 -10.16
N LEU A 177 18.09 6.35 -11.06
CA LEU A 177 19.18 5.67 -11.76
C LEU A 177 19.21 6.19 -13.20
N VAL A 178 20.09 7.14 -13.45
CA VAL A 178 20.19 7.76 -14.77
C VAL A 178 20.92 6.83 -15.72
N VAL A 179 20.27 6.52 -16.84
CA VAL A 179 20.83 5.74 -17.95
C VAL A 179 20.95 6.65 -19.17
N GLY A 180 22.08 6.58 -19.85
CA GLY A 180 22.34 7.42 -21.02
C GLY A 180 23.75 8.01 -20.99
N ASP A 181 24.00 8.94 -21.92
CA ASP A 181 25.26 9.66 -22.00
C ASP A 181 25.18 10.92 -21.11
N THR A 182 26.11 11.06 -20.20
CA THR A 182 26.25 12.23 -19.33
C THR A 182 27.18 13.29 -19.91
N THR A 183 27.66 13.10 -21.14
CA THR A 183 28.48 14.10 -21.80
C THR A 183 27.68 15.35 -22.14
N THR A 184 28.14 16.49 -21.70
CA THR A 184 27.54 17.78 -22.06
C THR A 184 28.03 18.21 -23.43
N PHE A 185 27.08 18.28 -24.37
CA PHE A 185 27.36 18.87 -25.69
C PHE A 185 27.07 20.37 -25.62
N PHE A 186 27.96 21.17 -26.25
CA PHE A 186 27.69 22.59 -26.44
C PHE A 186 26.59 22.71 -27.52
N ASP A 187 25.42 23.17 -27.10
CA ASP A 187 24.33 23.46 -28.01
C ASP A 187 24.28 24.96 -28.33
N LEU A 188 24.20 25.27 -29.62
CA LEU A 188 24.08 26.66 -30.11
C LEU A 188 22.59 26.94 -30.37
N LYS A 189 22.02 27.77 -29.54
CA LYS A 189 20.63 28.18 -29.63
C LYS A 189 20.53 29.66 -29.97
N ILE A 190 19.77 29.99 -31.02
CA ILE A 190 19.40 31.39 -31.30
C ILE A 190 18.27 31.73 -30.32
N ASN A 191 18.58 32.50 -29.28
CA ASN A 191 17.61 32.94 -28.30
C ASN A 191 16.71 34.07 -28.84
N GLN A 192 17.23 34.93 -29.68
CA GLN A 192 16.51 36.07 -30.22
C GLN A 192 17.09 36.49 -31.57
N LEU A 193 16.27 36.71 -32.56
CA LEU A 193 16.61 37.29 -33.83
C LEU A 193 15.95 38.68 -33.92
N ASN A 194 16.76 39.72 -33.82
CA ASN A 194 16.29 41.09 -34.01
C ASN A 194 16.54 41.53 -35.45
N VAL A 195 15.47 41.71 -36.21
CA VAL A 195 15.49 42.17 -37.57
C VAL A 195 14.69 43.47 -37.70
N ASN A 196 15.10 44.33 -38.63
CA ASN A 196 14.32 45.53 -38.93
C ASN A 196 12.97 45.14 -39.47
N LYS A 197 11.92 45.76 -38.94
CA LYS A 197 10.53 45.50 -39.34
C LYS A 197 10.24 45.94 -40.77
N TYR A 198 11.06 46.79 -41.34
CA TYR A 198 10.92 47.32 -42.70
C TYR A 198 12.19 47.05 -43.51
N ALA A 199 12.04 46.44 -44.69
CA ALA A 199 13.06 46.34 -45.71
C ALA A 199 12.89 47.49 -46.70
N PHE A 200 13.97 48.26 -46.87
CA PHE A 200 13.95 49.28 -47.94
C PHE A 200 14.51 48.64 -49.20
N HIS A 201 13.71 48.67 -50.25
CA HIS A 201 14.19 48.35 -51.60
C HIS A 201 15.11 49.45 -52.08
N LYS A 202 16.33 49.10 -52.47
CA LYS A 202 17.22 49.99 -53.27
C LYS A 202 16.88 49.86 -54.71
#